data_49a7045b3ae1041dc6d8cf82e05419ec
#
_entry.id   49a7045b3ae1041dc6d8cf82e05419ec
#
_cell.length_a   1.000
_cell.length_b   1.000
_cell.length_c   1.000
_cell.angle_alpha   90.00
_cell.angle_beta   90.00
_cell.angle_gamma   90.00
#
_symmetry.space_group_name_H-M   'P 1'
#
loop_
_entity.id
_entity.type
_entity.pdbx_description
1 polymer ?
#
loop_
_entity_poly.entity_id
_entity_poly.type
_entity_poly.pdbx_seq_one_letter_code
_entity_poly.pdbx_strand_id
1 'polypeptide(L)'
;MIYVGIDIAKLNHFASALSSDGEILLQPFSFSNSYDGFCKLQTKLEPFGTDNLVIALESTAHYGNNLVEYLVLHGYKVCILNPLQTSSFRRNNIRKTKTDKLDTFLIAKTLMANPTRFVTKRDIDILHLRNLGRFRQNLIKKRTRAKIQFTSYVDQAFPELQYFFKSGLHIHTCYVLLKEAPSPEAIASMHLTHLTHLLETASHGRFTRDMAVNLRILAQKSVGSNDSSISIQITQTIAQIELLDSQVDTVESQMKAIMRSLDSVIMTVPGIDYVNGGMILGEIGDIFRFPNPAKLLAFAGLINQSVTDRPDA
;
A
#
# COMPACT_ATOMS: atom_id res chain seq x y z
N MET A 1 13.41 -23.21 27.33
CA MET A 1 13.07 -22.29 26.22
C MET A 1 14.33 -21.83 25.56
N ILE A 2 14.39 -21.79 24.25
CA ILE A 2 15.54 -21.37 23.46
C ILE A 2 15.18 -20.10 22.71
N TYR A 3 16.05 -19.11 22.76
CA TYR A 3 15.82 -17.78 22.20
C TYR A 3 16.74 -17.56 21.00
N VAL A 4 16.15 -17.40 19.84
CA VAL A 4 16.85 -17.17 18.57
C VAL A 4 16.79 -15.70 18.23
N GLY A 5 17.92 -15.05 18.09
CA GLY A 5 18.01 -13.68 17.60
C GLY A 5 18.45 -13.66 16.15
N ILE A 6 17.71 -12.93 15.30
CA ILE A 6 18.02 -12.78 13.88
C ILE A 6 18.23 -11.31 13.56
N ASP A 7 19.42 -10.97 13.09
CA ASP A 7 19.74 -9.67 12.52
C ASP A 7 19.44 -9.67 11.01
N ILE A 8 18.65 -8.70 10.57
CA ILE A 8 18.10 -8.64 9.22
C ILE A 8 18.90 -7.68 8.35
N ALA A 9 19.37 -8.17 7.19
CA ALA A 9 19.96 -7.36 6.15
C ALA A 9 19.39 -7.72 4.77
N LYS A 10 19.69 -6.93 3.75
CA LYS A 10 19.10 -7.06 2.42
C LYS A 10 19.34 -8.42 1.77
N LEU A 11 20.58 -8.91 1.81
CA LEU A 11 20.99 -10.11 1.09
C LEU A 11 21.28 -11.30 2.01
N ASN A 12 21.89 -11.05 3.16
CA ASN A 12 22.27 -12.09 4.11
C ASN A 12 21.85 -11.68 5.51
N HIS A 13 21.18 -12.60 6.20
CA HIS A 13 20.81 -12.46 7.60
C HIS A 13 21.81 -13.18 8.48
N PHE A 14 21.87 -12.83 9.76
CA PHE A 14 22.63 -13.55 10.77
C PHE A 14 21.69 -14.07 11.84
N ALA A 15 21.94 -15.29 12.34
CA ALA A 15 21.18 -15.88 13.44
C ALA A 15 22.08 -16.51 14.47
N SER A 16 21.66 -16.49 15.73
CA SER A 16 22.25 -17.22 16.84
C SER A 16 21.18 -17.70 17.80
N ALA A 17 21.49 -18.67 18.66
CA ALA A 17 20.55 -19.18 19.65
C ALA A 17 21.20 -19.23 21.04
N LEU A 18 20.39 -18.84 22.05
CA LEU A 18 20.74 -18.87 23.48
C LEU A 18 19.77 -19.76 24.26
N SER A 19 20.25 -20.43 25.29
CA SER A 19 19.41 -21.06 26.30
C SER A 19 18.72 -20.02 27.19
N SER A 20 17.76 -20.45 28.02
CA SER A 20 17.15 -19.60 29.07
C SER A 20 18.16 -19.05 30.07
N ASP A 21 19.30 -19.72 30.24
CA ASP A 21 20.36 -19.32 31.19
C ASP A 21 21.44 -18.45 30.53
N GLY A 22 21.27 -18.17 29.22
CA GLY A 22 22.14 -17.32 28.44
C GLY A 22 23.34 -18.06 27.81
N GLU A 23 23.38 -19.39 27.86
CA GLU A 23 24.39 -20.20 27.19
C GLU A 23 24.20 -20.17 25.67
N ILE A 24 25.33 -20.15 24.94
CA ILE A 24 25.29 -20.15 23.47
C ILE A 24 25.06 -21.57 22.98
N LEU A 25 23.85 -21.84 22.46
CA LEU A 25 23.53 -23.13 21.86
C LEU A 25 23.85 -23.16 20.36
N LEU A 26 23.80 -22.02 19.70
CA LEU A 26 24.12 -21.87 18.28
C LEU A 26 24.92 -20.59 18.07
N GLN A 27 26.18 -20.78 17.62
CA GLN A 27 27.07 -19.66 17.29
C GLN A 27 26.50 -18.87 16.11
N PRO A 28 26.73 -17.54 16.02
CA PRO A 28 26.27 -16.72 14.92
C PRO A 28 26.72 -17.26 13.57
N PHE A 29 25.74 -17.49 12.70
CA PHE A 29 25.96 -17.93 11.33
C PHE A 29 25.16 -17.07 10.36
N SER A 30 25.63 -16.94 9.13
CA SER A 30 24.93 -16.24 8.07
C SER A 30 24.12 -17.20 7.22
N PHE A 31 22.98 -16.69 6.70
CA PHE A 31 22.15 -17.34 5.70
C PHE A 31 21.58 -16.28 4.75
N SER A 32 21.41 -16.66 3.48
CA SER A 32 20.90 -15.75 2.45
C SER A 32 19.40 -15.49 2.58
N ASN A 33 18.96 -14.32 2.13
CA ASN A 33 17.54 -14.01 1.96
C ASN A 33 16.99 -14.71 0.70
N SER A 34 16.95 -16.05 0.75
CA SER A 34 16.53 -16.94 -0.33
C SER A 34 15.96 -18.23 0.26
N TYR A 35 15.29 -19.04 -0.56
CA TYR A 35 14.75 -20.34 -0.16
C TYR A 35 15.82 -21.23 0.50
N ASP A 36 16.98 -21.38 -0.15
CA ASP A 36 18.09 -22.20 0.39
C ASP A 36 18.61 -21.66 1.71
N GLY A 37 18.67 -20.34 1.86
CA GLY A 37 19.05 -19.72 3.13
C GLY A 37 18.03 -19.96 4.23
N PHE A 38 16.74 -19.93 3.93
CA PHE A 38 15.70 -20.24 4.91
C PHE A 38 15.67 -21.71 5.27
N CYS A 39 15.88 -22.62 4.31
CA CYS A 39 16.08 -24.06 4.59
C CYS A 39 17.30 -24.29 5.47
N LYS A 40 18.44 -23.59 5.22
CA LYS A 40 19.62 -23.65 6.07
C LYS A 40 19.32 -23.22 7.52
N LEU A 41 18.56 -22.13 7.69
CA LEU A 41 18.13 -21.70 9.02
C LEU A 41 17.27 -22.79 9.69
N GLN A 42 16.29 -23.33 8.99
CA GLN A 42 15.40 -24.39 9.49
C GLN A 42 16.20 -25.63 9.93
N THR A 43 17.09 -26.13 9.09
CA THR A 43 17.94 -27.29 9.41
C THR A 43 18.80 -27.03 10.66
N LYS A 44 19.28 -25.79 10.87
CA LYS A 44 20.02 -25.42 12.08
C LYS A 44 19.16 -25.35 13.34
N LEU A 45 17.87 -25.06 13.20
CA LEU A 45 16.92 -24.94 14.32
C LEU A 45 16.20 -26.27 14.63
N GLU A 46 16.09 -27.17 13.65
CA GLU A 46 15.39 -28.45 13.77
C GLU A 46 15.77 -29.29 15.02
N PRO A 47 17.08 -29.40 15.42
CA PRO A 47 17.46 -30.17 16.60
C PRO A 47 16.84 -29.69 17.92
N PHE A 48 16.35 -28.44 17.97
CA PHE A 48 15.82 -27.85 19.19
C PHE A 48 14.29 -28.02 19.34
N GLY A 49 13.59 -28.43 18.27
CA GLY A 49 12.12 -28.56 18.21
C GLY A 49 11.41 -27.20 18.21
N THR A 50 10.37 -27.06 17.37
CA THR A 50 9.66 -25.77 17.17
C THR A 50 8.98 -25.26 18.44
N ASP A 51 8.47 -26.15 19.29
CA ASP A 51 7.74 -25.78 20.52
C ASP A 51 8.63 -25.10 21.56
N ASN A 52 9.90 -25.42 21.58
CA ASN A 52 10.89 -24.88 22.53
C ASN A 52 11.60 -23.63 22.03
N LEU A 53 11.32 -23.21 20.78
CA LEU A 53 11.97 -22.08 20.16
C LEU A 53 11.08 -20.83 20.19
N VAL A 54 11.69 -19.69 20.48
CA VAL A 54 11.13 -18.37 20.22
C VAL A 54 12.13 -17.57 19.42
N ILE A 55 11.70 -17.07 18.28
CA ILE A 55 12.56 -16.35 17.33
C ILE A 55 12.23 -14.86 17.41
N ALA A 56 13.25 -14.02 17.54
CA ALA A 56 13.08 -12.57 17.46
C ALA A 56 13.89 -11.98 16.31
N LEU A 57 13.28 -10.97 15.68
CA LEU A 57 13.94 -10.11 14.70
C LEU A 57 13.68 -8.65 15.07
N GLU A 58 14.59 -7.77 14.68
CA GLU A 58 14.38 -6.34 14.81
C GLU A 58 13.53 -5.83 13.63
N SER A 59 12.56 -4.95 13.90
CA SER A 59 11.73 -4.32 12.86
C SER A 59 12.55 -3.31 12.05
N THR A 60 13.42 -3.79 11.16
CA THR A 60 14.24 -2.98 10.27
C THR A 60 13.77 -3.14 8.83
N ALA A 61 13.15 -2.10 8.26
CA ALA A 61 12.68 -2.05 6.87
C ALA A 61 11.83 -3.30 6.44
N HIS A 62 11.68 -3.50 5.13
CA HIS A 62 10.87 -4.61 4.57
C HIS A 62 11.65 -5.93 4.39
N TYR A 63 12.95 -5.93 4.63
CA TYR A 63 13.81 -7.09 4.31
C TYR A 63 13.51 -8.34 5.14
N GLY A 64 12.92 -8.17 6.32
CA GLY A 64 12.53 -9.28 7.20
C GLY A 64 11.17 -9.88 6.93
N ASN A 65 10.31 -9.23 6.12
CA ASN A 65 8.92 -9.65 5.97
C ASN A 65 8.79 -11.09 5.43
N ASN A 66 9.56 -11.43 4.38
CA ASN A 66 9.53 -12.76 3.79
C ASN A 66 9.96 -13.84 4.78
N LEU A 67 10.96 -13.54 5.61
CA LEU A 67 11.44 -14.46 6.63
C LEU A 67 10.40 -14.64 7.75
N VAL A 68 9.77 -13.55 8.20
CA VAL A 68 8.69 -13.62 9.21
C VAL A 68 7.54 -14.48 8.71
N GLU A 69 7.08 -14.24 7.50
CA GLU A 69 6.01 -15.01 6.87
C GLU A 69 6.39 -16.49 6.75
N TYR A 70 7.59 -16.79 6.24
CA TYR A 70 8.10 -18.15 6.14
C TYR A 70 8.11 -18.85 7.49
N LEU A 71 8.67 -18.24 8.53
CA LEU A 71 8.77 -18.83 9.86
C LEU A 71 7.41 -19.06 10.50
N VAL A 72 6.47 -18.11 10.39
CA VAL A 72 5.11 -18.24 10.93
C VAL A 72 4.35 -19.37 10.22
N LEU A 73 4.48 -19.48 8.89
CA LEU A 73 3.84 -20.56 8.10
C LEU A 73 4.42 -21.94 8.43
N HIS A 74 5.67 -22.02 8.90
CA HIS A 74 6.31 -23.26 9.35
C HIS A 74 6.14 -23.52 10.86
N GLY A 75 5.25 -22.79 11.52
CA GLY A 75 4.85 -23.05 12.92
C GLY A 75 5.80 -22.50 13.98
N TYR A 76 6.79 -21.68 13.62
CA TYR A 76 7.68 -21.05 14.59
C TYR A 76 6.98 -19.90 15.33
N LYS A 77 7.31 -19.74 16.62
CA LYS A 77 6.90 -18.60 17.43
C LYS A 77 7.82 -17.42 17.15
N VAL A 78 7.31 -16.41 16.43
CA VAL A 78 8.09 -15.26 15.95
C VAL A 78 7.66 -14.00 16.66
N CYS A 79 8.63 -13.21 17.15
CA CYS A 79 8.45 -11.89 17.74
C CYS A 79 9.15 -10.81 16.90
N ILE A 80 8.53 -9.66 16.72
CA ILE A 80 9.17 -8.49 16.11
C ILE A 80 9.46 -7.48 17.22
N LEU A 81 10.74 -7.19 17.42
CA LEU A 81 11.21 -6.24 18.44
C LEU A 81 11.26 -4.82 17.87
N ASN A 82 10.94 -3.85 18.72
CA ASN A 82 11.12 -2.45 18.39
C ASN A 82 12.63 -2.09 18.47
N PRO A 83 13.22 -1.42 17.46
CA PRO A 83 14.60 -0.96 17.49
C PRO A 83 14.98 -0.12 18.72
N LEU A 84 14.01 0.56 19.33
CA LEU A 84 14.25 1.30 20.58
C LEU A 84 14.53 0.37 21.76
N GLN A 85 13.92 -0.81 21.80
CA GLN A 85 14.16 -1.80 22.86
C GLN A 85 15.56 -2.40 22.75
N THR A 86 15.97 -2.80 21.55
CA THR A 86 17.31 -3.33 21.30
C THR A 86 18.41 -2.28 21.51
N SER A 87 18.13 -1.01 21.14
CA SER A 87 19.08 0.08 21.37
C SER A 87 19.30 0.41 22.85
N SER A 88 18.28 0.29 23.69
CA SER A 88 18.42 0.50 25.15
C SER A 88 19.31 -0.56 25.79
N PHE A 89 19.18 -1.81 25.37
CA PHE A 89 20.07 -2.92 25.81
C PHE A 89 21.52 -2.73 25.31
N ARG A 90 21.69 -2.15 24.13
CA ARG A 90 23.02 -1.83 23.57
C ARG A 90 23.76 -0.77 24.40
N ARG A 91 23.06 0.24 24.92
CA ARG A 91 23.64 1.31 25.74
C ARG A 91 24.21 0.81 27.08
N ASN A 92 23.63 -0.27 27.62
CA ASN A 92 24.08 -0.87 28.86
C ASN A 92 25.32 -1.77 28.70
N ASN A 93 25.75 -2.09 27.47
CA ASN A 93 26.95 -2.85 27.21
C ASN A 93 28.16 -1.93 26.98
N ILE A 94 29.20 -2.09 27.80
CA ILE A 94 30.43 -1.25 27.85
C ILE A 94 31.26 -1.33 26.56
N ARG A 95 31.08 -2.35 25.72
CA ARG A 95 31.83 -2.53 24.47
C ARG A 95 31.04 -2.04 23.26
N LYS A 96 31.53 -0.95 22.64
CA LYS A 96 30.93 -0.25 21.48
C LYS A 96 31.17 -0.91 20.10
N THR A 97 31.74 -2.12 20.03
CA THR A 97 31.99 -2.80 18.73
C THR A 97 30.69 -3.33 18.14
N LYS A 98 30.20 -2.69 17.07
CA LYS A 98 29.06 -3.14 16.28
C LYS A 98 29.52 -4.20 15.28
N THR A 99 29.05 -5.45 15.44
CA THR A 99 29.18 -6.50 14.43
C THR A 99 27.83 -7.24 14.35
N ASP A 100 27.40 -7.60 13.14
CA ASP A 100 26.15 -8.33 12.89
C ASP A 100 26.03 -9.61 13.75
N LYS A 101 27.17 -10.23 14.08
CA LYS A 101 27.24 -11.38 14.99
C LYS A 101 26.85 -11.05 16.43
N LEU A 102 27.27 -9.89 16.95
CA LEU A 102 26.93 -9.44 18.31
C LEU A 102 25.47 -8.96 18.39
N ASP A 103 24.95 -8.42 17.31
CA ASP A 103 23.59 -7.94 17.24
C ASP A 103 22.57 -9.09 17.35
N THR A 104 22.88 -10.30 16.85
CA THR A 104 21.99 -11.47 17.04
C THR A 104 21.84 -11.87 18.50
N PHE A 105 22.91 -11.87 19.27
CA PHE A 105 22.86 -12.16 20.72
C PHE A 105 22.09 -11.07 21.48
N LEU A 106 22.27 -9.82 21.08
CA LEU A 106 21.54 -8.70 21.68
C LEU A 106 20.02 -8.82 21.45
N ILE A 107 19.60 -9.18 20.24
CA ILE A 107 18.21 -9.44 19.89
C ILE A 107 17.64 -10.58 20.75
N ALA A 108 18.36 -11.71 20.86
CA ALA A 108 17.95 -12.83 21.70
C ALA A 108 17.81 -12.43 23.17
N LYS A 109 18.79 -11.73 23.75
CA LYS A 109 18.75 -11.23 25.13
C LYS A 109 17.65 -10.22 25.37
N THR A 110 17.35 -9.35 24.39
CA THR A 110 16.25 -8.39 24.49
C THR A 110 14.92 -9.13 24.59
N LEU A 111 14.72 -10.19 23.80
CA LEU A 111 13.54 -11.02 23.86
C LEU A 111 13.41 -11.75 25.21
N MET A 112 14.50 -12.28 25.74
CA MET A 112 14.52 -12.93 27.07
C MET A 112 14.06 -11.99 28.19
N ALA A 113 14.52 -10.74 28.16
CA ALA A 113 14.21 -9.73 29.19
C ALA A 113 12.83 -9.08 29.01
N ASN A 114 12.34 -8.98 27.77
CA ASN A 114 11.08 -8.33 27.41
C ASN A 114 10.24 -9.25 26.53
N PRO A 115 9.49 -10.19 27.11
CA PRO A 115 8.58 -11.05 26.35
C PRO A 115 7.61 -10.21 25.52
N THR A 116 7.54 -10.50 24.22
CA THR A 116 6.71 -9.77 23.26
C THR A 116 5.69 -10.73 22.66
N ARG A 117 4.57 -10.20 22.19
CA ARG A 117 3.52 -10.96 21.51
C ARG A 117 4.07 -11.64 20.25
N PHE A 118 3.64 -12.86 20.01
CA PHE A 118 3.95 -13.59 18.78
C PHE A 118 3.18 -13.04 17.58
N VAL A 119 3.86 -12.99 16.45
CA VAL A 119 3.25 -12.69 15.15
C VAL A 119 2.36 -13.86 14.74
N THR A 120 1.15 -13.54 14.32
CA THR A 120 0.16 -14.50 13.83
C THR A 120 -0.04 -14.34 12.32
N LYS A 121 -0.71 -15.31 11.69
CA LYS A 121 -1.15 -15.18 10.29
C LYS A 121 -2.01 -13.93 10.09
N ARG A 122 -2.88 -13.60 11.05
CA ARG A 122 -3.68 -12.37 11.03
C ARG A 122 -2.84 -11.11 10.93
N ASP A 123 -1.71 -11.06 11.61
CA ASP A 123 -0.79 -9.90 11.55
C ASP A 123 -0.15 -9.76 10.18
N ILE A 124 0.14 -10.88 9.52
CA ILE A 124 0.66 -10.91 8.14
C ILE A 124 -0.41 -10.38 7.17
N ASP A 125 -1.64 -10.84 7.29
CA ASP A 125 -2.76 -10.36 6.45
C ASP A 125 -3.01 -8.86 6.65
N ILE A 126 -2.90 -8.35 7.88
CA ILE A 126 -2.98 -6.92 8.19
C ILE A 126 -1.82 -6.14 7.57
N LEU A 127 -0.60 -6.70 7.56
CA LEU A 127 0.55 -6.10 6.89
C LEU A 127 0.32 -6.02 5.36
N HIS A 128 -0.25 -7.07 4.78
CA HIS A 128 -0.62 -7.08 3.36
C HIS A 128 -1.67 -5.99 3.05
N LEU A 129 -2.69 -5.83 3.90
CA LEU A 129 -3.67 -4.75 3.76
C LEU A 129 -3.03 -3.36 3.84
N ARG A 130 -2.07 -3.15 4.74
CA ARG A 130 -1.31 -1.90 4.83
C ARG A 130 -0.56 -1.60 3.53
N ASN A 131 0.14 -2.59 2.98
CA ASN A 131 0.90 -2.43 1.75
C ASN A 131 -0.01 -2.11 0.56
N LEU A 132 -1.13 -2.85 0.43
CA LEU A 132 -2.12 -2.62 -0.62
C LEU A 132 -2.81 -1.26 -0.46
N GLY A 133 -3.18 -0.86 0.75
CA GLY A 133 -3.83 0.42 1.04
C GLY A 133 -2.93 1.61 0.66
N ARG A 134 -1.66 1.57 1.03
CA ARG A 134 -0.67 2.59 0.65
C ARG A 134 -0.41 2.62 -0.85
N PHE A 135 -0.33 1.47 -1.49
CA PHE A 135 -0.17 1.37 -2.94
C PHE A 135 -1.40 1.95 -3.66
N ARG A 136 -2.62 1.57 -3.25
CA ARG A 136 -3.89 2.15 -3.74
C ARG A 136 -3.89 3.68 -3.64
N GLN A 137 -3.51 4.22 -2.48
CA GLN A 137 -3.46 5.67 -2.28
C GLN A 137 -2.50 6.36 -3.26
N ASN A 138 -1.36 5.74 -3.55
CA ASN A 138 -0.42 6.24 -4.55
C ASN A 138 -1.00 6.20 -5.97
N LEU A 139 -1.72 5.13 -6.34
CA LEU A 139 -2.42 5.03 -7.63
C LEU A 139 -3.48 6.12 -7.78
N ILE A 140 -4.30 6.35 -6.75
CA ILE A 140 -5.31 7.42 -6.74
C ILE A 140 -4.67 8.80 -6.91
N LYS A 141 -3.57 9.08 -6.21
CA LYS A 141 -2.84 10.34 -6.38
C LYS A 141 -2.34 10.53 -7.82
N LYS A 142 -1.77 9.48 -8.44
CA LYS A 142 -1.33 9.51 -9.84
C LYS A 142 -2.51 9.75 -10.79
N ARG A 143 -3.63 9.04 -10.57
CA ARG A 143 -4.86 9.19 -11.36
C ARG A 143 -5.41 10.62 -11.28
N THR A 144 -5.47 11.21 -10.09
CA THR A 144 -5.92 12.59 -9.90
C THR A 144 -5.02 13.57 -10.68
N ARG A 145 -3.71 13.39 -10.62
CA ARG A 145 -2.78 14.22 -11.41
C ARG A 145 -2.99 14.06 -12.92
N ALA A 146 -3.17 12.82 -13.39
CA ALA A 146 -3.44 12.56 -14.81
C ALA A 146 -4.77 13.20 -15.24
N LYS A 147 -5.82 13.16 -14.42
CA LYS A 147 -7.09 13.83 -14.69
C LYS A 147 -6.95 15.36 -14.79
N ILE A 148 -6.20 15.98 -13.89
CA ILE A 148 -5.93 17.42 -13.94
C ILE A 148 -5.17 17.76 -15.24
N GLN A 149 -4.17 16.96 -15.59
CA GLN A 149 -3.37 17.16 -16.79
C GLN A 149 -4.21 16.98 -18.07
N PHE A 150 -5.08 15.96 -18.12
CA PHE A 150 -6.04 15.77 -19.19
C PHE A 150 -6.93 17.00 -19.39
N THR A 151 -7.51 17.52 -18.29
CA THR A 151 -8.33 18.75 -18.36
C THR A 151 -7.55 19.91 -18.97
N SER A 152 -6.32 20.13 -18.55
CA SER A 152 -5.46 21.19 -19.12
C SER A 152 -5.17 21.01 -20.61
N TYR A 153 -5.06 19.78 -21.10
CA TYR A 153 -4.90 19.53 -22.55
C TYR A 153 -6.20 19.76 -23.32
N VAL A 154 -7.35 19.37 -22.75
CA VAL A 154 -8.66 19.63 -23.37
C VAL A 154 -8.94 21.14 -23.40
N ASP A 155 -8.55 21.90 -22.38
CA ASP A 155 -8.69 23.37 -22.37
C ASP A 155 -7.92 24.02 -23.54
N GLN A 156 -6.82 23.47 -23.94
CA GLN A 156 -6.02 23.96 -25.05
C GLN A 156 -6.56 23.49 -26.42
N ALA A 157 -7.00 22.21 -26.51
CA ALA A 157 -7.46 21.63 -27.75
C ALA A 157 -8.90 21.98 -28.06
N PHE A 158 -9.82 21.93 -27.09
CA PHE A 158 -11.25 22.12 -27.26
C PHE A 158 -11.91 22.67 -25.99
N PRO A 159 -11.71 23.96 -25.66
CA PRO A 159 -12.19 24.56 -24.41
C PRO A 159 -13.73 24.50 -24.25
N GLU A 160 -14.47 24.55 -25.35
CA GLU A 160 -15.92 24.51 -25.33
C GLU A 160 -16.48 23.15 -24.90
N LEU A 161 -15.69 22.08 -24.98
CA LEU A 161 -16.11 20.73 -24.61
C LEU A 161 -16.51 20.62 -23.14
N GLN A 162 -15.93 21.45 -22.25
CA GLN A 162 -16.30 21.50 -20.85
C GLN A 162 -17.77 21.86 -20.62
N TYR A 163 -18.31 22.72 -21.45
CA TYR A 163 -19.71 23.15 -21.37
C TYR A 163 -20.67 22.16 -22.03
N PHE A 164 -20.16 21.37 -22.98
CA PHE A 164 -20.95 20.34 -23.64
C PHE A 164 -21.29 19.18 -22.71
N PHE A 165 -20.33 18.68 -21.97
CA PHE A 165 -20.52 17.58 -21.02
C PHE A 165 -20.89 18.13 -19.63
N LYS A 166 -22.18 18.27 -19.33
CA LYS A 166 -22.71 18.78 -18.05
C LYS A 166 -22.18 18.01 -16.83
N SER A 167 -21.84 16.73 -16.98
CA SER A 167 -21.27 15.89 -15.93
C SER A 167 -19.75 16.01 -15.80
N GLY A 168 -19.12 16.92 -16.57
CA GLY A 168 -17.68 17.11 -16.66
C GLY A 168 -17.00 16.21 -17.68
N LEU A 169 -15.70 16.45 -17.89
CA LEU A 169 -14.91 15.77 -18.92
C LEU A 169 -14.53 14.32 -18.55
N HIS A 170 -14.59 13.96 -17.26
CA HIS A 170 -14.12 12.66 -16.76
C HIS A 170 -15.23 11.59 -16.82
N ILE A 171 -15.88 11.47 -17.96
CA ILE A 171 -16.89 10.45 -18.26
C ILE A 171 -16.42 9.56 -19.41
N HIS A 172 -16.88 8.31 -19.40
CA HIS A 172 -16.53 7.32 -20.41
C HIS A 172 -16.75 7.83 -21.85
N THR A 173 -17.93 8.46 -22.09
CA THR A 173 -18.27 9.00 -23.41
C THR A 173 -17.27 10.04 -23.92
N CYS A 174 -16.78 10.93 -23.05
CA CYS A 174 -15.75 11.92 -23.40
C CYS A 174 -14.43 11.24 -23.78
N TYR A 175 -14.03 10.24 -22.99
CA TYR A 175 -12.79 9.49 -23.28
C TYR A 175 -12.86 8.72 -24.58
N VAL A 176 -13.99 8.04 -24.87
CA VAL A 176 -14.19 7.33 -26.13
C VAL A 176 -14.14 8.30 -27.32
N LEU A 177 -14.83 9.45 -27.20
CA LEU A 177 -14.80 10.49 -28.25
C LEU A 177 -13.38 10.98 -28.51
N LEU A 178 -12.63 11.39 -27.48
CA LEU A 178 -11.31 11.99 -27.64
C LEU A 178 -10.22 10.98 -27.95
N LYS A 179 -10.43 9.71 -27.72
CA LYS A 179 -9.52 8.64 -28.21
C LYS A 179 -9.62 8.49 -29.72
N GLU A 180 -10.80 8.66 -30.29
CA GLU A 180 -11.02 8.54 -31.75
C GLU A 180 -10.83 9.87 -32.48
N ALA A 181 -11.31 10.96 -31.92
CA ALA A 181 -11.21 12.31 -32.48
C ALA A 181 -10.66 13.30 -31.41
N PRO A 182 -9.34 13.41 -31.24
CA PRO A 182 -8.74 14.19 -30.14
C PRO A 182 -8.68 15.70 -30.41
N SER A 183 -9.18 16.18 -31.53
CA SER A 183 -9.21 17.62 -31.86
C SER A 183 -10.57 18.06 -32.38
N PRO A 184 -10.91 19.37 -32.31
CA PRO A 184 -12.15 19.90 -32.88
C PRO A 184 -12.25 19.61 -34.39
N GLU A 185 -11.17 19.74 -35.15
CA GLU A 185 -11.14 19.45 -36.58
C GLU A 185 -11.48 17.97 -36.88
N ALA A 186 -10.94 17.03 -36.12
CA ALA A 186 -11.24 15.61 -36.21
C ALA A 186 -12.72 15.33 -35.94
N ILE A 187 -13.30 15.94 -34.92
CA ILE A 187 -14.74 15.81 -34.60
C ILE A 187 -15.62 16.45 -35.70
N ALA A 188 -15.25 17.63 -36.19
CA ALA A 188 -15.99 18.35 -37.22
C ALA A 188 -16.00 17.59 -38.57
N SER A 189 -14.91 16.92 -38.92
CA SER A 189 -14.77 16.12 -40.13
C SER A 189 -15.40 14.74 -40.05
N MET A 190 -15.69 14.24 -38.85
CA MET A 190 -16.30 12.92 -38.65
C MET A 190 -17.70 12.84 -39.28
N HIS A 191 -18.01 11.73 -39.94
CA HIS A 191 -19.34 11.53 -40.50
C HIS A 191 -20.40 11.51 -39.40
N LEU A 192 -21.49 12.27 -39.56
CA LEU A 192 -22.48 12.48 -38.51
C LEU A 192 -23.08 11.16 -37.97
N THR A 193 -23.36 10.20 -38.88
CA THR A 193 -23.89 8.89 -38.46
C THR A 193 -22.89 8.16 -37.54
N HIS A 194 -21.59 8.22 -37.88
CA HIS A 194 -20.54 7.61 -37.07
C HIS A 194 -20.41 8.31 -35.70
N LEU A 195 -20.37 9.64 -35.66
CA LEU A 195 -20.33 10.42 -34.42
C LEU A 195 -21.57 10.13 -33.55
N THR A 196 -22.77 10.02 -34.17
CA THR A 196 -23.97 9.65 -33.43
C THR A 196 -23.84 8.28 -32.79
N HIS A 197 -23.49 7.27 -33.60
CA HIS A 197 -23.31 5.90 -33.09
C HIS A 197 -22.27 5.80 -31.98
N LEU A 198 -21.14 6.49 -32.12
CA LEU A 198 -20.08 6.55 -31.12
C LEU A 198 -20.62 7.07 -29.78
N LEU A 199 -21.30 8.22 -29.81
CA LEU A 199 -21.84 8.86 -28.63
C LEU A 199 -22.98 8.05 -28.00
N GLU A 200 -23.90 7.51 -28.79
CA GLU A 200 -25.01 6.66 -28.31
C GLU A 200 -24.49 5.41 -27.62
N THR A 201 -23.55 4.72 -28.26
CA THR A 201 -22.95 3.49 -27.70
C THR A 201 -22.21 3.78 -26.40
N ALA A 202 -21.31 4.76 -26.40
CA ALA A 202 -20.49 5.11 -25.24
C ALA A 202 -21.31 5.68 -24.06
N SER A 203 -22.52 6.20 -24.32
CA SER A 203 -23.38 6.79 -23.29
C SER A 203 -24.56 5.90 -22.90
N HIS A 204 -24.68 4.70 -23.46
CA HIS A 204 -25.84 3.83 -23.30
C HIS A 204 -27.17 4.54 -23.68
N GLY A 205 -27.18 5.25 -24.83
CA GLY A 205 -28.30 5.92 -25.38
C GLY A 205 -28.63 7.30 -24.75
N ARG A 206 -27.81 7.81 -23.84
CA ARG A 206 -28.05 9.14 -23.22
C ARG A 206 -27.75 10.30 -24.16
N PHE A 207 -26.79 10.13 -25.07
CA PHE A 207 -26.41 11.12 -26.08
C PHE A 207 -27.04 10.75 -27.40
N THR A 208 -27.94 11.61 -27.87
CA THR A 208 -28.76 11.42 -29.07
C THR A 208 -28.08 12.04 -30.30
N ARG A 209 -28.72 11.83 -31.48
CA ARG A 209 -28.28 12.44 -32.71
C ARG A 209 -28.26 13.99 -32.64
N ASP A 210 -29.20 14.60 -31.94
CA ASP A 210 -29.24 16.06 -31.79
C ASP A 210 -28.03 16.58 -31.02
N MET A 211 -27.58 15.83 -30.02
CA MET A 211 -26.32 16.14 -29.30
C MET A 211 -25.10 15.96 -30.19
N ALA A 212 -25.06 14.96 -31.07
CA ALA A 212 -23.99 14.77 -32.05
C ALA A 212 -23.93 15.95 -33.05
N VAL A 213 -25.10 16.42 -33.53
CA VAL A 213 -25.18 17.62 -34.39
C VAL A 213 -24.65 18.85 -33.66
N ASN A 214 -25.08 19.07 -32.41
CA ASN A 214 -24.66 20.21 -31.61
C ASN A 214 -23.13 20.16 -31.33
N LEU A 215 -22.58 18.98 -30.99
CA LEU A 215 -21.14 18.81 -30.78
C LEU A 215 -20.34 19.11 -32.06
N ARG A 216 -20.84 18.66 -33.23
CA ARG A 216 -20.15 18.92 -34.51
C ARG A 216 -20.17 20.43 -34.83
N ILE A 217 -21.27 21.13 -34.61
CA ILE A 217 -21.35 22.58 -34.77
C ILE A 217 -20.42 23.31 -33.82
N LEU A 218 -20.34 22.85 -32.56
CA LEU A 218 -19.43 23.40 -31.57
C LEU A 218 -17.98 23.21 -31.99
N ALA A 219 -17.63 22.03 -32.48
CA ALA A 219 -16.29 21.71 -32.97
C ALA A 219 -15.89 22.56 -34.20
N GLN A 220 -16.84 22.82 -35.13
CA GLN A 220 -16.61 23.69 -36.29
C GLN A 220 -16.31 25.16 -35.93
N LYS A 221 -16.77 25.59 -34.76
CA LYS A 221 -16.64 26.96 -34.26
C LYS A 221 -15.61 27.09 -33.13
N SER A 222 -14.94 26.01 -32.77
CA SER A 222 -14.00 26.01 -31.66
C SER A 222 -12.83 26.96 -31.91
N VAL A 223 -12.40 27.62 -30.84
CA VAL A 223 -11.19 28.45 -30.78
C VAL A 223 -9.97 27.66 -30.33
N GLY A 224 -10.15 26.34 -30.08
CA GLY A 224 -9.08 25.48 -29.63
C GLY A 224 -8.03 25.18 -30.65
N SER A 225 -6.91 24.64 -30.20
CA SER A 225 -5.75 24.29 -31.03
C SER A 225 -5.92 22.94 -31.73
N ASN A 226 -5.57 22.87 -33.02
CA ASN A 226 -5.47 21.61 -33.76
C ASN A 226 -4.04 21.03 -33.75
N ASP A 227 -3.20 21.42 -32.79
CA ASP A 227 -1.86 20.88 -32.63
C ASP A 227 -1.87 19.38 -32.36
N SER A 228 -1.24 18.62 -33.27
CA SER A 228 -1.14 17.17 -33.18
C SER A 228 -0.41 16.69 -31.91
N SER A 229 0.48 17.51 -31.35
CA SER A 229 1.16 17.18 -30.09
C SER A 229 0.18 17.13 -28.91
N ILE A 230 -0.79 18.05 -28.86
CA ILE A 230 -1.83 18.07 -27.84
C ILE A 230 -2.77 16.85 -28.00
N SER A 231 -3.11 16.51 -29.24
CA SER A 231 -3.92 15.34 -29.56
C SER A 231 -3.27 14.04 -29.06
N ILE A 232 -1.95 13.89 -29.25
CA ILE A 232 -1.18 12.76 -28.70
C ILE A 232 -1.23 12.78 -27.16
N GLN A 233 -1.01 13.93 -26.53
CA GLN A 233 -1.05 14.07 -25.07
C GLN A 233 -2.42 13.69 -24.51
N ILE A 234 -3.52 14.10 -25.15
CA ILE A 234 -4.88 13.73 -24.76
C ILE A 234 -5.06 12.22 -24.79
N THR A 235 -4.77 11.58 -25.92
CA THR A 235 -4.99 10.13 -26.11
C THR A 235 -4.12 9.30 -25.14
N GLN A 236 -2.86 9.66 -24.96
CA GLN A 236 -1.96 8.97 -24.05
C GLN A 236 -2.38 9.17 -22.57
N THR A 237 -2.84 10.36 -22.23
CA THR A 237 -3.31 10.62 -20.86
C THR A 237 -4.60 9.87 -20.53
N ILE A 238 -5.53 9.74 -21.50
CA ILE A 238 -6.71 8.89 -21.35
C ILE A 238 -6.30 7.44 -21.09
N ALA A 239 -5.40 6.88 -21.91
CA ALA A 239 -4.90 5.53 -21.73
C ALA A 239 -4.25 5.32 -20.35
N GLN A 240 -3.51 6.32 -19.85
CA GLN A 240 -2.93 6.29 -18.52
C GLN A 240 -4.00 6.31 -17.42
N ILE A 241 -5.06 7.13 -17.55
CA ILE A 241 -6.17 7.18 -16.60
C ILE A 241 -6.88 5.82 -16.52
N GLU A 242 -7.22 5.23 -17.68
CA GLU A 242 -7.88 3.93 -17.79
C GLU A 242 -7.03 2.81 -17.15
N LEU A 243 -5.72 2.82 -17.38
CA LEU A 243 -4.79 1.88 -16.75
C LEU A 243 -4.79 2.04 -15.22
N LEU A 244 -4.74 3.27 -14.73
CA LEU A 244 -4.76 3.56 -13.29
C LEU A 244 -6.09 3.14 -12.64
N ASP A 245 -7.22 3.32 -13.32
CA ASP A 245 -8.53 2.84 -12.85
C ASP A 245 -8.52 1.30 -12.73
N SER A 246 -8.08 0.58 -13.76
CA SER A 246 -7.95 -0.88 -13.73
C SER A 246 -7.02 -1.38 -12.62
N GLN A 247 -5.91 -0.69 -12.37
CA GLN A 247 -4.98 -1.02 -11.29
C GLN A 247 -5.62 -0.81 -9.91
N VAL A 248 -6.38 0.26 -9.72
CA VAL A 248 -7.13 0.52 -8.47
C VAL A 248 -8.14 -0.60 -8.23
N ASP A 249 -8.93 -0.99 -9.24
CA ASP A 249 -9.93 -2.05 -9.14
C ASP A 249 -9.30 -3.40 -8.76
N THR A 250 -8.14 -3.71 -9.34
CA THR A 250 -7.38 -4.93 -9.02
C THR A 250 -6.94 -4.94 -7.56
N VAL A 251 -6.37 -3.83 -7.08
CA VAL A 251 -5.93 -3.70 -5.67
C VAL A 251 -7.11 -3.78 -4.71
N GLU A 252 -8.21 -3.10 -5.02
CA GLU A 252 -9.42 -3.13 -4.19
C GLU A 252 -10.04 -4.53 -4.13
N SER A 253 -10.03 -5.27 -5.23
CA SER A 253 -10.51 -6.66 -5.27
C SER A 253 -9.69 -7.56 -4.35
N GLN A 254 -8.37 -7.41 -4.35
CA GLN A 254 -7.47 -8.15 -3.46
C GLN A 254 -7.69 -7.76 -1.99
N MET A 255 -7.84 -6.46 -1.69
CA MET A 255 -8.14 -5.99 -0.33
C MET A 255 -9.47 -6.57 0.18
N LYS A 256 -10.51 -6.59 -0.66
CA LYS A 256 -11.81 -7.19 -0.33
C LYS A 256 -11.69 -8.68 -0.02
N ALA A 257 -10.86 -9.42 -0.77
CA ALA A 257 -10.63 -10.85 -0.53
C ALA A 257 -9.98 -11.09 0.84
N ILE A 258 -8.92 -10.35 1.19
CA ILE A 258 -8.25 -10.45 2.50
C ILE A 258 -9.22 -10.07 3.62
N MET A 259 -9.97 -8.99 3.49
CA MET A 259 -10.91 -8.54 4.53
C MET A 259 -12.05 -9.54 4.79
N ARG A 260 -12.52 -10.24 3.75
CA ARG A 260 -13.50 -11.32 3.92
C ARG A 260 -12.94 -12.50 4.72
N SER A 261 -11.67 -12.85 4.49
CA SER A 261 -11.02 -13.95 5.24
C SER A 261 -10.71 -13.59 6.68
N LEU A 262 -10.48 -12.29 6.98
CA LEU A 262 -10.17 -11.79 8.33
C LEU A 262 -11.40 -11.73 9.25
N ASP A 263 -12.61 -11.67 8.71
CA ASP A 263 -13.87 -11.53 9.44
C ASP A 263 -13.79 -10.50 10.59
N SER A 264 -13.38 -9.29 10.25
CA SER A 264 -13.06 -8.26 11.24
C SER A 264 -14.30 -7.51 11.71
N VAL A 265 -14.39 -7.30 13.03
CA VAL A 265 -15.47 -6.50 13.65
C VAL A 265 -15.58 -5.06 13.11
N ILE A 266 -14.55 -4.52 12.47
CA ILE A 266 -14.62 -3.19 11.83
C ILE A 266 -15.73 -3.11 10.77
N MET A 267 -16.10 -4.27 10.19
CA MET A 267 -17.16 -4.35 9.18
C MET A 267 -18.57 -4.18 9.76
N THR A 268 -18.73 -4.21 11.08
CA THR A 268 -20.01 -3.93 11.76
C THR A 268 -20.29 -2.43 11.89
N VAL A 269 -19.30 -1.58 11.62
CA VAL A 269 -19.45 -0.12 11.72
C VAL A 269 -20.18 0.39 10.47
N PRO A 270 -21.34 1.03 10.61
CA PRO A 270 -22.10 1.57 9.47
C PRO A 270 -21.28 2.54 8.64
N GLY A 271 -21.29 2.38 7.31
CA GLY A 271 -20.57 3.22 6.37
C GLY A 271 -19.11 2.80 6.11
N ILE A 272 -18.61 1.78 6.77
CA ILE A 272 -17.30 1.19 6.46
C ILE A 272 -17.48 0.03 5.48
N ASP A 273 -16.92 0.17 4.29
CA ASP A 273 -16.81 -0.90 3.31
C ASP A 273 -15.51 -1.71 3.49
N TYR A 274 -15.35 -2.80 2.73
CA TYR A 274 -14.16 -3.66 2.81
C TYR A 274 -12.85 -2.93 2.48
N VAL A 275 -12.87 -1.96 1.58
CA VAL A 275 -11.66 -1.22 1.18
C VAL A 275 -11.26 -0.24 2.28
N ASN A 276 -12.21 0.56 2.76
CA ASN A 276 -11.96 1.51 3.84
C ASN A 276 -11.61 0.80 5.14
N GLY A 277 -12.33 -0.27 5.48
CA GLY A 277 -12.03 -1.13 6.63
C GLY A 277 -10.62 -1.72 6.55
N GLY A 278 -10.23 -2.20 5.37
CA GLY A 278 -8.89 -2.74 5.13
C GLY A 278 -7.79 -1.68 5.26
N MET A 279 -8.03 -0.46 4.78
CA MET A 279 -7.09 0.66 4.94
C MET A 279 -6.92 1.05 6.42
N ILE A 280 -8.02 1.18 7.15
CA ILE A 280 -8.00 1.52 8.59
C ILE A 280 -7.29 0.42 9.38
N LEU A 281 -7.69 -0.84 9.18
CA LEU A 281 -7.10 -1.99 9.88
C LEU A 281 -5.61 -2.13 9.56
N GLY A 282 -5.22 -1.94 8.29
CA GLY A 282 -3.84 -1.96 7.85
C GLY A 282 -2.98 -0.91 8.56
N GLU A 283 -3.45 0.32 8.73
CA GLU A 283 -2.67 1.38 9.40
C GLU A 283 -2.70 1.23 10.93
N ILE A 284 -3.82 0.84 11.53
CA ILE A 284 -3.91 0.60 12.98
C ILE A 284 -3.05 -0.60 13.37
N GLY A 285 -3.07 -1.67 12.59
CA GLY A 285 -2.40 -2.93 12.95
C GLY A 285 -3.11 -3.60 14.13
N ASP A 286 -2.37 -3.88 15.20
CA ASP A 286 -2.94 -4.41 16.44
C ASP A 286 -3.58 -3.29 17.26
N ILE A 287 -4.90 -3.37 17.47
CA ILE A 287 -5.64 -2.38 18.25
C ILE A 287 -5.23 -2.38 19.73
N PHE A 288 -4.82 -3.54 20.26
CA PHE A 288 -4.43 -3.69 21.66
C PHE A 288 -3.12 -2.98 22.03
N ARG A 289 -2.34 -2.54 21.03
CA ARG A 289 -1.17 -1.68 21.28
C ARG A 289 -1.53 -0.29 21.81
N PHE A 290 -2.81 0.11 21.70
CA PHE A 290 -3.30 1.37 22.20
C PHE A 290 -4.01 1.15 23.55
N PRO A 291 -3.46 1.64 24.68
CA PRO A 291 -4.02 1.40 26.00
C PRO A 291 -5.39 2.07 26.21
N ASN A 292 -5.73 3.08 25.39
CA ASN A 292 -7.03 3.75 25.44
C ASN A 292 -7.33 4.45 24.09
N PRO A 293 -8.59 4.83 23.82
CA PRO A 293 -9.00 5.51 22.60
C PRO A 293 -8.26 6.82 22.31
N ALA A 294 -7.86 7.58 23.36
CA ALA A 294 -7.15 8.84 23.18
C ALA A 294 -5.77 8.63 22.51
N LYS A 295 -5.08 7.53 22.82
CA LYS A 295 -3.82 7.18 22.15
C LYS A 295 -4.00 6.80 20.71
N LEU A 296 -5.12 6.16 20.35
CA LEU A 296 -5.47 5.88 18.95
C LEU A 296 -5.79 7.18 18.18
N LEU A 297 -6.54 8.09 18.79
CA LEU A 297 -6.82 9.42 18.21
C LEU A 297 -5.55 10.23 18.00
N ALA A 298 -4.63 10.21 18.98
CA ALA A 298 -3.31 10.85 18.84
C ALA A 298 -2.49 10.24 17.69
N PHE A 299 -2.51 8.92 17.56
CA PHE A 299 -1.86 8.21 16.45
C PHE A 299 -2.45 8.60 15.09
N ALA A 300 -3.76 8.81 15.02
CA ALA A 300 -4.47 9.28 13.83
C ALA A 300 -4.26 10.79 13.54
N GLY A 301 -3.56 11.52 14.41
CA GLY A 301 -3.37 12.96 14.27
C GLY A 301 -4.61 13.81 14.58
N LEU A 302 -5.60 13.24 15.27
CA LEU A 302 -6.90 13.88 15.55
C LEU A 302 -6.94 14.62 16.91
N ILE A 303 -5.85 14.60 17.69
CA ILE A 303 -5.75 15.37 18.93
C ILE A 303 -4.91 16.62 18.66
N ASN A 304 -5.52 17.79 18.82
CA ASN A 304 -4.80 19.05 18.88
C ASN A 304 -3.95 19.09 20.16
N GLN A 305 -2.64 19.29 20.05
CA GLN A 305 -1.71 19.47 21.18
C GLN A 305 -1.94 20.78 21.97
N SER A 306 -2.98 21.57 21.68
CA SER A 306 -3.18 22.90 22.21
C SER A 306 -3.96 22.99 23.54
N VAL A 307 -4.17 21.88 24.26
CA VAL A 307 -4.97 21.90 25.53
C VAL A 307 -4.22 21.37 26.75
N THR A 308 -2.94 21.12 26.67
CA THR A 308 -2.17 20.70 27.85
C THR A 308 -0.94 21.57 28.05
N ASP A 309 -1.10 22.81 28.49
CA ASP A 309 -0.11 23.54 29.30
C ASP A 309 -0.67 24.92 29.67
N ARG A 310 -1.65 24.94 30.58
CA ARG A 310 -1.75 26.03 31.53
C ARG A 310 -1.54 25.43 32.93
N PRO A 311 -0.39 25.66 33.54
CA PRO A 311 -0.29 25.44 34.96
C PRO A 311 -1.24 26.45 35.65
N ASP A 312 -2.14 25.91 36.45
CA ASP A 312 -2.98 26.72 37.32
C ASP A 312 -2.06 27.60 38.18
N ALA A 313 -2.28 28.92 38.08
CA ALA A 313 -1.71 29.94 38.96
C ALA A 313 -2.59 30.10 40.21
#